data_11acfe26fa5d208079358da6c79c6afe
#
_entry.id   11acfe26fa5d208079358da6c79c6afe
#
_cell.length_a   1.000
_cell.length_b   1.000
_cell.length_c   1.000
_cell.angle_alpha   90.00
_cell.angle_beta   90.00
_cell.angle_gamma   90.00
#
_symmetry.space_group_name_H-M   'P 1'
#
loop_
_entity.id
_entity.type
_entity.pdbx_description
1 polymer ?
#
loop_
_entity_poly.entity_id
_entity_poly.type
_entity_poly.pdbx_seq_one_letter_code
_entity_poly.pdbx_strand_id
1 'polypeptide(L)'
;MRTRERIDASQLDIKDTVVSINRVTKVVKGGKNLSFSALVVVGDGHGVVGFGIGKAKEVPSAIKKGIEAAKKNLIRVPLQGTTIPHRIVGNFGAGSVLLKPAPDGTGIIAGGAVRAVVESAGITNILTKSLGSANPHNVVRATFTGLASLKDPVAIARMRGKELAELGRVAHA
;
A
#
# COMPACT_ATOMS: atom_id res chain seq x y z
N MET A 1 -20.63 -1.14 -1.83
CA MET A 1 -19.41 -1.59 -1.09
C MET A 1 -18.88 -2.82 -1.80
N ARG A 2 -17.66 -2.77 -2.38
CA ARG A 2 -17.04 -4.00 -2.90
C ARG A 2 -16.69 -4.89 -1.73
N THR A 3 -17.22 -6.09 -1.69
CA THR A 3 -16.84 -7.14 -0.74
C THR A 3 -15.35 -7.38 -0.93
N ARG A 4 -14.53 -7.09 0.08
CA ARG A 4 -13.09 -7.40 0.01
C ARG A 4 -12.97 -8.91 0.02
N GLU A 5 -12.53 -9.52 -1.07
CA GLU A 5 -12.12 -10.91 -1.07
C GLU A 5 -11.03 -11.08 -0.01
N ARG A 6 -11.25 -12.02 0.90
CA ARG A 6 -10.28 -12.34 1.94
C ARG A 6 -9.19 -13.18 1.30
N ILE A 7 -8.02 -12.58 1.08
CA ILE A 7 -6.85 -13.25 0.50
C ILE A 7 -6.20 -14.07 1.59
N ASP A 8 -5.97 -15.36 1.33
CA ASP A 8 -5.28 -16.23 2.27
C ASP A 8 -3.76 -16.02 2.19
N ALA A 9 -3.19 -15.51 3.28
CA ALA A 9 -1.78 -15.19 3.38
C ALA A 9 -0.87 -16.43 3.42
N SER A 10 -1.43 -17.62 3.69
CA SER A 10 -0.66 -18.86 3.87
C SER A 10 -0.09 -19.41 2.56
N GLN A 11 -0.67 -19.02 1.42
CA GLN A 11 -0.28 -19.50 0.08
C GLN A 11 0.65 -18.54 -0.65
N LEU A 12 1.03 -17.42 -0.03
CA LEU A 12 1.79 -16.36 -0.66
C LEU A 12 3.20 -16.25 -0.04
N ASP A 13 4.21 -16.08 -0.90
CA ASP A 13 5.57 -15.74 -0.46
C ASP A 13 5.65 -14.25 -0.10
N ILE A 14 5.29 -13.96 1.14
CA ILE A 14 5.13 -12.59 1.64
C ILE A 14 6.45 -12.09 2.22
N LYS A 15 6.98 -11.03 1.61
CA LYS A 15 8.08 -10.24 2.15
C LYS A 15 7.55 -9.12 3.03
N ASP A 16 8.24 -8.81 4.10
CA ASP A 16 7.90 -7.72 5.01
C ASP A 16 8.92 -6.57 4.92
N THR A 17 8.39 -5.35 5.01
CA THR A 17 9.19 -4.13 5.00
C THR A 17 8.72 -3.23 6.14
N VAL A 18 9.65 -2.85 7.01
CA VAL A 18 9.37 -1.94 8.13
C VAL A 18 9.48 -0.49 7.63
N VAL A 19 8.37 0.25 7.69
CA VAL A 19 8.31 1.66 7.24
C VAL A 19 8.80 2.60 8.33
N SER A 20 8.35 2.41 9.57
CA SER A 20 8.76 3.25 10.69
C SER A 20 8.61 2.53 12.01
N ILE A 21 9.52 2.83 12.93
CA ILE A 21 9.47 2.38 14.34
C ILE A 21 9.53 3.63 15.21
N ASN A 22 8.54 3.78 16.07
CA ASN A 22 8.47 4.91 16.99
C ASN A 22 8.40 4.42 18.43
N ARG A 23 9.22 5.01 19.32
CA ARG A 23 9.11 4.80 20.76
C ARG A 23 7.97 5.68 21.29
N VAL A 24 6.98 5.06 21.91
CA VAL A 24 5.82 5.73 22.51
C VAL A 24 5.81 5.54 24.02
N THR A 25 5.38 6.57 24.72
CA THR A 25 5.40 6.59 26.18
C THR A 25 4.01 6.92 26.70
N LYS A 26 3.53 6.14 27.67
CA LYS A 26 2.35 6.47 28.48
C LYS A 26 2.81 6.85 29.86
N VAL A 27 2.58 8.12 30.23
CA VAL A 27 2.85 8.61 31.58
C VAL A 27 1.70 8.20 32.51
N VAL A 28 2.04 7.62 33.66
CA VAL A 28 1.09 7.18 34.69
C VAL A 28 1.54 7.71 36.05
N LYS A 29 0.67 7.67 37.07
CA LYS A 29 1.05 7.94 38.45
C LYS A 29 2.17 6.96 38.85
N GLY A 30 3.35 7.45 39.21
CA GLY A 30 4.50 6.65 39.62
C GLY A 30 5.49 6.29 38.51
N GLY A 31 5.31 6.77 37.23
CA GLY A 31 6.34 6.53 36.23
C GLY A 31 5.89 6.64 34.76
N LYS A 32 6.71 6.07 33.86
CA LYS A 32 6.51 6.09 32.42
C LYS A 32 6.54 4.66 31.88
N ASN A 33 5.46 4.24 31.21
CA ASN A 33 5.41 2.98 30.49
C ASN A 33 5.87 3.19 29.04
N LEU A 34 7.05 2.66 28.71
CA LEU A 34 7.62 2.70 27.36
C LEU A 34 7.08 1.54 26.52
N SER A 35 6.84 1.81 25.25
CA SER A 35 6.48 0.81 24.23
C SER A 35 6.99 1.27 22.86
N PHE A 36 7.06 0.32 21.92
CA PHE A 36 7.41 0.59 20.53
C PHE A 36 6.20 0.35 19.65
N SER A 37 6.02 1.23 18.67
CA SER A 37 5.02 1.09 17.61
C SER A 37 5.75 0.91 16.28
N ALA A 38 5.49 -0.19 15.59
CA ALA A 38 6.04 -0.49 14.27
C ALA A 38 4.92 -0.39 13.21
N LEU A 39 5.18 0.34 12.13
CA LEU A 39 4.38 0.35 10.92
C LEU A 39 5.06 -0.56 9.91
N VAL A 40 4.37 -1.62 9.51
CA VAL A 40 4.89 -2.66 8.62
C VAL A 40 4.01 -2.79 7.40
N VAL A 41 4.65 -2.96 6.25
CA VAL A 41 4.01 -3.31 4.97
C VAL A 41 4.45 -4.71 4.60
N VAL A 42 3.55 -5.49 4.04
CA VAL A 42 3.82 -6.84 3.54
C VAL A 42 3.33 -6.96 2.11
N GLY A 43 3.98 -7.77 1.29
CA GLY A 43 3.52 -8.02 -0.08
C GLY A 43 4.24 -9.21 -0.70
N ASP A 44 3.67 -9.71 -1.80
CA ASP A 44 4.19 -10.84 -2.57
C ASP A 44 5.01 -10.42 -3.79
N GLY A 45 5.06 -9.10 -4.10
CA GLY A 45 5.68 -8.60 -5.32
C GLY A 45 4.89 -8.88 -6.60
N HIS A 46 3.67 -9.40 -6.52
CA HIS A 46 2.82 -9.81 -7.66
C HIS A 46 1.41 -9.23 -7.59
N GLY A 47 1.27 -8.06 -6.95
CA GLY A 47 0.01 -7.34 -6.86
C GLY A 47 -0.75 -7.54 -5.55
N VAL A 48 -0.24 -8.29 -4.59
CA VAL A 48 -0.85 -8.38 -3.27
C VAL A 48 -0.02 -7.59 -2.27
N VAL A 49 -0.67 -6.67 -1.55
CA VAL A 49 -0.02 -5.84 -0.54
C VAL A 49 -0.93 -5.64 0.65
N GLY A 50 -0.34 -5.52 1.82
CA GLY A 50 -1.04 -5.22 3.07
C GLY A 50 -0.21 -4.34 3.98
N PHE A 51 -0.85 -3.69 4.93
CA PHE A 51 -0.13 -2.97 5.97
C PHE A 51 -0.72 -3.28 7.34
N GLY A 52 0.11 -3.17 8.36
CA GLY A 52 -0.29 -3.37 9.74
C GLY A 52 0.50 -2.51 10.71
N ILE A 53 -0.07 -2.28 11.87
CA ILE A 53 0.56 -1.57 12.97
C ILE A 53 0.63 -2.53 14.14
N GLY A 54 1.84 -2.72 14.66
CA GLY A 54 2.08 -3.50 15.87
C GLY A 54 2.59 -2.62 17.01
N LYS A 55 2.19 -2.91 18.24
CA LYS A 55 2.68 -2.25 19.43
C LYS A 55 3.07 -3.27 20.49
N ALA A 56 4.29 -3.14 21.05
CA ALA A 56 4.80 -4.01 22.10
C ALA A 56 5.86 -3.30 22.96
N LYS A 57 6.28 -3.92 24.05
CA LYS A 57 7.37 -3.41 24.91
C LYS A 57 8.73 -3.52 24.22
N GLU A 58 8.89 -4.48 23.30
CA GLU A 58 10.10 -4.75 22.53
C GLU A 58 9.87 -4.56 21.05
N VAL A 59 10.91 -4.13 20.33
CA VAL A 59 10.85 -3.88 18.86
C VAL A 59 10.52 -5.14 18.09
N PRO A 60 11.18 -6.31 18.29
CA PRO A 60 10.88 -7.54 17.52
C PRO A 60 9.44 -7.99 17.72
N SER A 61 8.92 -7.89 18.94
CA SER A 61 7.52 -8.24 19.26
C SER A 61 6.53 -7.27 18.60
N ALA A 62 6.87 -5.98 18.48
CA ALA A 62 6.05 -5.00 17.78
C ALA A 62 6.00 -5.28 16.27
N ILE A 63 7.13 -5.63 15.65
CA ILE A 63 7.22 -5.99 14.23
C ILE A 63 6.38 -7.23 13.94
N LYS A 64 6.54 -8.32 14.72
CA LYS A 64 5.76 -9.55 14.57
C LYS A 64 4.24 -9.28 14.59
N LYS A 65 3.76 -8.51 15.56
CA LYS A 65 2.36 -8.09 15.65
C LYS A 65 1.93 -7.24 14.45
N GLY A 66 2.83 -6.37 13.95
CA GLY A 66 2.58 -5.58 12.74
C GLY A 66 2.40 -6.46 11.50
N ILE A 67 3.24 -7.47 11.31
CA ILE A 67 3.17 -8.44 10.21
C ILE A 67 1.85 -9.22 10.28
N GLU A 68 1.47 -9.74 11.46
CA GLU A 68 0.20 -10.46 11.63
C GLU A 68 -1.02 -9.58 11.32
N ALA A 69 -0.98 -8.31 11.74
CA ALA A 69 -2.03 -7.34 11.42
C ALA A 69 -2.07 -7.02 9.92
N ALA A 70 -0.91 -6.92 9.26
CA ALA A 70 -0.80 -6.68 7.83
C ALA A 70 -1.33 -7.85 6.99
N LYS A 71 -1.04 -9.09 7.38
CA LYS A 71 -1.57 -10.32 6.75
C LYS A 71 -3.09 -10.42 6.78
N LYS A 72 -3.74 -9.79 7.75
CA LYS A 72 -5.22 -9.72 7.83
C LYS A 72 -5.83 -8.66 6.92
N ASN A 73 -5.03 -7.71 6.44
CA ASN A 73 -5.46 -6.55 5.65
C ASN A 73 -4.84 -6.55 4.24
N LEU A 74 -4.76 -7.71 3.61
CA LEU A 74 -4.27 -7.81 2.23
C LEU A 74 -5.29 -7.28 1.24
N ILE A 75 -4.79 -6.59 0.21
CA ILE A 75 -5.57 -6.20 -0.98
C ILE A 75 -4.86 -6.68 -2.23
N ARG A 76 -5.64 -6.92 -3.28
CA ARG A 76 -5.13 -7.18 -4.63
C ARG A 76 -5.18 -5.88 -5.44
N VAL A 77 -4.04 -5.50 -5.98
CA VAL A 77 -3.85 -4.32 -6.81
C VAL A 77 -3.86 -4.75 -8.28
N PRO A 78 -4.72 -4.18 -9.14
CA PRO A 78 -4.65 -4.45 -10.56
C PRO A 78 -3.38 -3.81 -11.13
N LEU A 79 -2.49 -4.61 -11.67
CA LEU A 79 -1.27 -4.18 -12.35
C LEU A 79 -1.46 -4.24 -13.86
N GLN A 80 -0.83 -3.32 -14.58
CA GLN A 80 -0.73 -3.33 -16.03
C GLN A 80 0.75 -3.41 -16.43
N GLY A 81 1.24 -4.63 -16.65
CA GLY A 81 2.67 -4.88 -16.84
C GLY A 81 3.45 -4.49 -15.58
N THR A 82 4.31 -3.50 -15.69
CA THR A 82 5.23 -3.03 -14.63
C THR A 82 4.68 -1.85 -13.82
N THR A 83 3.49 -1.34 -14.18
CA THR A 83 2.90 -0.11 -13.61
C THR A 83 1.42 -0.27 -13.24
N ILE A 84 0.79 0.83 -12.83
CA ILE A 84 -0.65 0.90 -12.51
C ILE A 84 -1.46 1.29 -13.75
N PRO A 85 -2.74 0.88 -13.87
CA PRO A 85 -3.54 1.09 -15.08
C PRO A 85 -3.91 2.56 -15.34
N HIS A 86 -4.05 3.40 -14.31
CA HIS A 86 -4.41 4.80 -14.48
C HIS A 86 -3.97 5.66 -13.30
N ARG A 87 -3.90 6.98 -13.53
CA ARG A 87 -3.67 7.97 -12.48
C ARG A 87 -4.78 7.93 -11.44
N ILE A 88 -4.40 8.02 -10.17
CA ILE A 88 -5.34 8.13 -9.04
C ILE A 88 -4.75 8.98 -7.92
N VAL A 89 -5.62 9.59 -7.13
CA VAL A 89 -5.26 10.24 -5.87
C VAL A 89 -5.92 9.46 -4.74
N GLY A 90 -5.10 8.86 -3.90
CA GLY A 90 -5.56 8.19 -2.69
C GLY A 90 -5.63 9.17 -1.53
N ASN A 91 -6.73 9.15 -0.77
CA ASN A 91 -6.95 10.03 0.38
C ASN A 91 -7.25 9.21 1.63
N PHE A 92 -6.64 9.59 2.74
CA PHE A 92 -6.96 9.05 4.06
C PHE A 92 -6.66 10.09 5.16
N GLY A 93 -7.71 10.55 5.86
CA GLY A 93 -7.59 11.64 6.82
C GLY A 93 -6.92 12.87 6.18
N ALA A 94 -5.86 13.39 6.77
CA ALA A 94 -5.07 14.49 6.22
C ALA A 94 -4.01 14.05 5.19
N GLY A 95 -3.87 12.74 4.92
CA GLY A 95 -2.94 12.21 3.92
C GLY A 95 -3.56 12.18 2.53
N SER A 96 -2.85 12.69 1.54
CA SER A 96 -3.22 12.64 0.12
C SER A 96 -2.00 12.26 -0.69
N VAL A 97 -2.12 11.22 -1.53
CA VAL A 97 -1.01 10.70 -2.35
C VAL A 97 -1.46 10.56 -3.79
N LEU A 98 -0.75 11.24 -4.67
CA LEU A 98 -0.89 11.07 -6.12
C LEU A 98 -0.09 9.85 -6.56
N LEU A 99 -0.73 8.97 -7.33
CA LEU A 99 -0.11 7.84 -8.02
C LEU A 99 -0.36 8.02 -9.53
N LYS A 100 0.70 8.02 -10.32
CA LYS A 100 0.64 8.17 -11.78
C LYS A 100 1.42 7.04 -12.43
N PRO A 101 0.87 6.36 -13.46
CA PRO A 101 1.62 5.35 -14.20
C PRO A 101 2.83 5.99 -14.89
N ALA A 102 3.87 5.19 -15.07
CA ALA A 102 5.10 5.61 -15.73
C ALA A 102 5.54 4.57 -16.77
N PRO A 103 6.21 4.99 -17.84
CA PRO A 103 6.76 4.08 -18.85
C PRO A 103 7.89 3.23 -18.24
N ASP A 104 8.19 2.12 -18.92
CA ASP A 104 9.25 1.23 -18.53
C ASP A 104 10.61 1.96 -18.51
N GLY A 105 11.42 1.64 -17.50
CA GLY A 105 12.72 2.27 -17.28
C GLY A 105 12.69 3.52 -16.38
N THR A 106 11.50 4.04 -16.01
CA THR A 106 11.40 5.18 -15.09
C THR A 106 11.80 4.81 -13.68
N GLY A 107 11.51 3.58 -13.25
CA GLY A 107 11.70 3.13 -11.87
C GLY A 107 10.66 3.69 -10.90
N ILE A 108 10.89 3.50 -9.62
CA ILE A 108 9.98 3.94 -8.55
C ILE A 108 10.41 5.33 -8.06
N ILE A 109 9.64 6.35 -8.42
CA ILE A 109 9.81 7.72 -7.90
C ILE A 109 8.78 7.96 -6.81
N ALA A 110 9.17 7.67 -5.58
CA ALA A 110 8.28 7.70 -4.41
C ALA A 110 9.03 8.08 -3.12
N GLY A 111 8.34 8.75 -2.21
CA GLY A 111 8.80 8.94 -0.83
C GLY A 111 8.83 7.62 -0.06
N GLY A 112 9.68 7.51 0.97
CA GLY A 112 9.97 6.23 1.65
C GLY A 112 8.74 5.41 2.07
N ALA A 113 7.74 6.05 2.65
CA ALA A 113 6.51 5.35 3.06
C ALA A 113 5.67 4.85 1.87
N VAL A 114 5.59 5.63 0.78
CA VAL A 114 4.91 5.21 -0.46
C VAL A 114 5.72 4.15 -1.16
N ARG A 115 7.05 4.32 -1.24
CA ARG A 115 7.98 3.37 -1.87
C ARG A 115 7.83 1.97 -1.29
N ALA A 116 7.82 1.83 0.03
CA ALA A 116 7.65 0.54 0.69
C ALA A 116 6.35 -0.17 0.26
N VAL A 117 5.26 0.56 0.08
CA VAL A 117 3.97 -0.02 -0.37
C VAL A 117 4.03 -0.46 -1.82
N VAL A 118 4.59 0.39 -2.71
CA VAL A 118 4.64 0.13 -4.17
C VAL A 118 5.59 -1.02 -4.50
N GLU A 119 6.77 -1.05 -3.85
CA GLU A 119 7.75 -2.14 -3.99
C GLU A 119 7.17 -3.48 -3.52
N SER A 120 6.51 -3.49 -2.34
CA SER A 120 5.85 -4.68 -1.83
C SER A 120 4.70 -5.16 -2.72
N ALA A 121 4.05 -4.25 -3.46
CA ALA A 121 3.01 -4.58 -4.45
C ALA A 121 3.59 -5.10 -5.78
N GLY A 122 4.91 -5.02 -6.01
CA GLY A 122 5.55 -5.45 -7.26
C GLY A 122 5.48 -4.42 -8.40
N ILE A 123 5.17 -3.17 -8.10
CA ILE A 123 5.18 -2.10 -9.09
C ILE A 123 6.63 -1.63 -9.26
N THR A 124 7.14 -1.65 -10.48
CA THR A 124 8.52 -1.25 -10.79
C THR A 124 8.64 0.13 -11.43
N ASN A 125 7.56 0.63 -12.08
CA ASN A 125 7.55 1.92 -12.74
C ASN A 125 6.35 2.75 -12.28
N ILE A 126 6.61 3.82 -11.52
CA ILE A 126 5.54 4.69 -10.99
C ILE A 126 6.08 6.07 -10.61
N LEU A 127 5.27 7.10 -10.83
CA LEU A 127 5.50 8.45 -10.33
C LEU A 127 4.52 8.75 -9.20
N THR A 128 5.03 9.22 -8.07
CA THR A 128 4.19 9.53 -6.92
C THR A 128 4.54 10.88 -6.29
N LYS A 129 3.55 11.50 -5.66
CA LYS A 129 3.76 12.71 -4.86
C LYS A 129 2.82 12.71 -3.65
N SER A 130 3.39 12.91 -2.47
CA SER A 130 2.60 13.19 -1.27
C SER A 130 2.15 14.65 -1.30
N LEU A 131 0.85 14.88 -1.29
CA LEU A 131 0.23 16.21 -1.40
C LEU A 131 -0.31 16.72 -0.06
N GLY A 132 -0.44 15.86 0.93
CA GLY A 132 -1.01 16.14 2.24
C GLY A 132 0.00 15.96 3.38
N SER A 133 -0.47 15.37 4.45
CA SER A 133 0.30 15.11 5.67
C SER A 133 1.56 14.28 5.39
N ALA A 134 2.66 14.63 6.06
CA ALA A 134 3.92 13.87 6.03
C ALA A 134 3.93 12.67 7.02
N ASN A 135 2.87 12.48 7.82
CA ASN A 135 2.79 11.37 8.77
C ASN A 135 2.78 10.02 8.04
N PRO A 136 3.78 9.13 8.26
CA PRO A 136 3.88 7.85 7.57
C PRO A 136 2.63 6.99 7.65
N HIS A 137 1.91 7.00 8.78
CA HIS A 137 0.66 6.27 8.94
C HIS A 137 -0.43 6.74 7.98
N ASN A 138 -0.57 8.06 7.81
CA ASN A 138 -1.56 8.62 6.89
C ASN A 138 -1.16 8.39 5.43
N VAL A 139 0.13 8.55 5.12
CA VAL A 139 0.67 8.36 3.78
C VAL A 139 0.50 6.90 3.33
N VAL A 140 0.87 5.91 4.16
CA VAL A 140 0.68 4.48 3.83
C VAL A 140 -0.81 4.17 3.62
N ARG A 141 -1.69 4.64 4.49
CA ARG A 141 -3.14 4.41 4.35
C ARG A 141 -3.71 5.08 3.10
N ALA A 142 -3.29 6.32 2.80
CA ALA A 142 -3.71 7.01 1.59
C ALA A 142 -3.26 6.27 0.32
N THR A 143 -2.00 5.83 0.28
CA THR A 143 -1.48 5.00 -0.82
C THR A 143 -2.28 3.71 -0.98
N PHE A 144 -2.53 3.02 0.12
CA PHE A 144 -3.30 1.78 0.15
C PHE A 144 -4.74 1.98 -0.34
N THR A 145 -5.41 3.07 0.08
CA THR A 145 -6.74 3.43 -0.40
C THR A 145 -6.73 3.74 -1.90
N GLY A 146 -5.71 4.46 -2.38
CA GLY A 146 -5.52 4.73 -3.80
C GLY A 146 -5.38 3.45 -4.61
N LEU A 147 -4.48 2.55 -4.22
CA LEU A 147 -4.27 1.27 -4.89
C LEU A 147 -5.53 0.38 -4.88
N ALA A 148 -6.26 0.33 -3.76
CA ALA A 148 -7.51 -0.42 -3.64
C ALA A 148 -8.65 0.15 -4.52
N SER A 149 -8.57 1.43 -4.87
CA SER A 149 -9.57 2.13 -5.69
C SER A 149 -9.27 2.07 -7.19
N LEU A 150 -8.11 1.51 -7.58
CA LEU A 150 -7.76 1.30 -8.97
C LEU A 150 -8.82 0.42 -9.66
N LYS A 151 -9.12 0.78 -10.89
CA LYS A 151 -10.08 0.06 -11.73
C LYS A 151 -9.31 -0.86 -12.68
N ASP A 152 -9.65 -2.13 -12.68
CA ASP A 152 -9.12 -3.08 -13.64
C ASP A 152 -9.74 -2.84 -15.01
N PRO A 153 -8.94 -2.53 -16.06
CA PRO A 153 -9.43 -2.31 -17.42
C PRO A 153 -10.20 -3.52 -17.97
N VAL A 154 -9.76 -4.73 -17.66
CA VAL A 154 -10.43 -5.97 -18.12
C VAL A 154 -11.82 -6.09 -17.51
N ALA A 155 -11.95 -5.82 -16.23
CA ALA A 155 -13.26 -5.85 -15.54
C ALA A 155 -14.21 -4.79 -16.10
N ILE A 156 -13.69 -3.60 -16.46
CA ILE A 156 -14.50 -2.53 -17.07
C ILE A 156 -14.93 -2.90 -18.48
N ALA A 157 -14.04 -3.46 -19.30
CA ALA A 157 -14.36 -3.93 -20.66
C ALA A 157 -15.51 -4.93 -20.62
N ARG A 158 -15.39 -5.91 -19.73
CA ARG A 158 -16.43 -6.94 -19.53
C ARG A 158 -17.77 -6.35 -19.09
N MET A 159 -17.76 -5.38 -18.17
CA MET A 159 -18.99 -4.69 -17.74
C MET A 159 -19.64 -3.84 -18.84
N ARG A 160 -18.87 -3.34 -19.80
CA ARG A 160 -19.35 -2.56 -20.93
C ARG A 160 -19.70 -3.41 -22.15
N GLY A 161 -19.47 -4.72 -22.13
CA GLY A 161 -19.66 -5.63 -23.26
C GLY A 161 -18.76 -5.31 -24.44
N LYS A 162 -17.55 -4.74 -24.19
CA LYS A 162 -16.59 -4.33 -25.22
C LYS A 162 -15.27 -5.08 -25.05
N GLU A 163 -14.52 -5.20 -26.14
CA GLU A 163 -13.15 -5.70 -26.08
C GLU A 163 -12.20 -4.64 -25.48
N LEU A 164 -11.09 -5.13 -24.89
CA LEU A 164 -10.10 -4.25 -24.26
C LEU A 164 -9.51 -3.22 -25.27
N ALA A 165 -9.35 -3.63 -26.52
CA ALA A 165 -8.84 -2.80 -27.60
C ALA A 165 -9.77 -1.61 -27.93
N GLU A 166 -11.08 -1.75 -27.72
CA GLU A 166 -12.08 -0.71 -27.99
C GLU A 166 -12.18 0.35 -26.88
N LEU A 167 -11.64 0.07 -25.69
CA LEU A 167 -11.66 1.02 -24.57
C LEU A 167 -10.70 2.21 -24.77
N GLY A 168 -9.99 2.25 -25.89
CA GLY A 168 -8.97 3.25 -26.18
C GLY A 168 -7.66 2.91 -25.43
N ARG A 169 -6.53 3.20 -26.05
CA ARG A 169 -5.23 3.16 -25.38
C ARG A 169 -5.31 4.07 -24.17
N VAL A 170 -5.12 3.52 -22.97
CA VAL A 170 -4.84 4.33 -21.79
C VAL A 170 -3.62 5.17 -22.17
N ALA A 171 -3.84 6.48 -22.33
CA ALA A 171 -2.80 7.38 -22.78
C ALA A 171 -1.63 7.28 -21.81
N HIS A 172 -0.52 6.77 -22.28
CA HIS A 172 0.76 6.96 -21.64
C HIS A 172 1.11 8.44 -21.80
N ALA A 173 0.75 9.23 -20.80
CA ALA A 173 1.12 10.65 -20.70
C ALA A 173 2.16 10.83 -19.62
#